data_0d83deceadc3a4dd0b6bd9a8959c2973
#
_entry.id   0d83deceadc3a4dd0b6bd9a8959c2973
#
_cell.length_a   1.000
_cell.length_b   1.000
_cell.length_c   1.000
_cell.angle_alpha   90.00
_cell.angle_beta   90.00
_cell.angle_gamma   90.00
#
_symmetry.space_group_name_H-M   'P 1'
#
loop_
_entity.id
_entity.type
_entity.pdbx_description
1 polymer ?
#
loop_
_entity_poly.entity_id
_entity_poly.type
_entity_poly.pdbx_seq_one_letter_code
_entity_poly.pdbx_strand_id
1 'polypeptide(L)'
;MKETIKSIIKEEFLALIENISSCMEANIANKKHNFLLHNFSEKTKAHMVFVSCFESQSGNRIEHIARKIAKLRYGEDKVPNVIKSRADLNINFRINRNKQYILTHINYKKLIGTITQKIETSSEKLNSDSIKELLNLEKENTVTKKDVDLAFYDENNKLNIIEIKAGGGLDSRKAPSDLAKLLSIYVAADDINAHVYFATIYNFNGEGNSWNGQPSRYFDNDLLLIGSAFWNKILPSQITYSDFVNLYTEALDEIALTQKMEDLINRYSE
;
A
#
# COMPACT_ATOMS: atom_id res chain seq x y z
N MET A 1 -8.86 10.95 -20.20
CA MET A 1 -8.57 9.83 -19.27
C MET A 1 -7.08 9.43 -19.27
N LYS A 2 -6.46 9.03 -20.42
CA LYS A 2 -5.03 8.70 -20.48
C LYS A 2 -4.15 9.85 -19.98
N GLU A 3 -4.37 11.06 -20.45
CA GLU A 3 -3.62 12.25 -19.98
C GLU A 3 -3.82 12.54 -18.48
N THR A 4 -5.01 12.28 -17.95
CA THR A 4 -5.27 12.44 -16.50
C THR A 4 -4.45 11.46 -15.68
N ILE A 5 -4.38 10.18 -16.09
CA ILE A 5 -3.57 9.16 -15.42
C ILE A 5 -2.08 9.54 -15.50
N LYS A 6 -1.61 9.99 -16.66
CA LYS A 6 -0.23 10.44 -16.85
C LYS A 6 0.11 11.64 -15.94
N SER A 7 -0.80 12.61 -15.83
CA SER A 7 -0.65 13.75 -14.91
C SER A 7 -0.55 13.29 -13.43
N ILE A 8 -1.41 12.35 -13.01
CA ILE A 8 -1.37 11.78 -11.66
C ILE A 8 0.01 11.16 -11.37
N ILE A 9 0.53 10.35 -12.30
CA ILE A 9 1.82 9.70 -12.14
C ILE A 9 2.94 10.75 -12.04
N LYS A 10 2.96 11.74 -12.93
CA LYS A 10 3.96 12.82 -12.91
C LYS A 10 3.96 13.58 -11.59
N GLU A 11 2.80 14.01 -11.11
CA GLU A 11 2.65 14.74 -9.85
C GLU A 11 3.21 13.94 -8.67
N GLU A 12 2.86 12.65 -8.56
CA GLU A 12 3.30 11.82 -7.44
C GLU A 12 4.80 11.51 -7.50
N PHE A 13 5.38 11.35 -8.69
CA PHE A 13 6.82 11.13 -8.83
C PHE A 13 7.65 12.41 -8.65
N LEU A 14 7.15 13.57 -9.03
CA LEU A 14 7.79 14.84 -8.67
C LEU A 14 7.80 15.03 -7.14
N ALA A 15 6.70 14.75 -6.48
CA ALA A 15 6.64 14.79 -5.02
C ALA A 15 7.50 13.68 -4.36
N LEU A 16 7.71 12.53 -5.03
CA LEU A 16 8.66 11.51 -4.58
C LEU A 16 10.09 12.04 -4.55
N ILE A 17 10.53 12.72 -5.62
CA ILE A 17 11.88 13.32 -5.70
C ILE A 17 12.13 14.29 -4.53
N GLU A 18 11.16 15.17 -4.26
CA GLU A 18 11.24 16.11 -3.13
C GLU A 18 11.37 15.40 -1.78
N ASN A 19 10.56 14.36 -1.57
CA ASN A 19 10.62 13.58 -0.34
C ASN A 19 11.93 12.81 -0.19
N ILE A 20 12.47 12.24 -1.29
CA ILE A 20 13.76 11.55 -1.28
C ILE A 20 14.87 12.55 -0.98
N SER A 21 14.86 13.76 -1.56
CA SER A 21 15.83 14.81 -1.27
C SER A 21 15.90 15.12 0.23
N SER A 22 14.73 15.38 0.85
CA SER A 22 14.65 15.67 2.29
C SER A 22 15.08 14.46 3.14
N CYS A 23 14.73 13.24 2.72
CA CYS A 23 15.12 12.00 3.37
C CYS A 23 16.63 11.78 3.31
N MET A 24 17.26 12.01 2.15
CA MET A 24 18.71 11.88 1.97
C MET A 24 19.47 12.88 2.85
N GLU A 25 19.07 14.13 2.87
CA GLU A 25 19.70 15.16 3.71
C GLU A 25 19.74 14.73 5.18
N ALA A 26 18.57 14.32 5.73
CA ALA A 26 18.48 13.86 7.11
C ALA A 26 19.30 12.58 7.38
N ASN A 27 19.27 11.60 6.47
CA ASN A 27 19.90 10.31 6.70
C ASN A 27 21.43 10.35 6.48
N ILE A 28 21.95 11.16 5.58
CA ILE A 28 23.39 11.35 5.40
C ILE A 28 23.99 11.98 6.66
N ALA A 29 23.34 13.02 7.20
CA ALA A 29 23.76 13.64 8.46
C ALA A 29 23.79 12.63 9.61
N ASN A 30 22.75 11.81 9.75
CA ASN A 30 22.65 10.78 10.80
C ASN A 30 23.71 9.67 10.65
N LYS A 31 24.11 9.32 9.41
CA LYS A 31 25.08 8.25 9.14
C LYS A 31 26.53 8.70 9.25
N LYS A 32 26.80 9.98 9.39
CA LYS A 32 28.16 10.55 9.47
C LYS A 32 29.03 9.91 10.55
N HIS A 33 28.42 9.49 11.66
CA HIS A 33 29.12 8.87 12.80
C HIS A 33 29.07 7.34 12.80
N ASN A 34 28.53 6.71 11.75
CA ASN A 34 28.49 5.27 11.65
C ASN A 34 29.84 4.70 11.20
N PHE A 35 30.61 4.14 12.16
CA PHE A 35 31.94 3.60 11.89
C PHE A 35 31.98 2.48 10.83
N LEU A 36 30.89 1.73 10.65
CA LEU A 36 30.79 0.69 9.62
C LEU A 36 30.86 1.26 8.20
N LEU A 37 30.55 2.54 8.03
CA LEU A 37 30.53 3.22 6.74
C LEU A 37 31.79 4.07 6.49
N HIS A 38 32.74 4.17 7.44
CA HIS A 38 33.88 5.03 7.32
C HIS A 38 34.78 4.74 6.09
N ASN A 39 34.87 3.47 5.73
CA ASN A 39 35.71 3.03 4.60
C ASN A 39 35.03 3.10 3.24
N PHE A 40 33.71 3.47 3.20
CA PHE A 40 33.01 3.64 1.93
C PHE A 40 33.23 5.06 1.40
N SER A 41 33.31 5.18 0.07
CA SER A 41 33.33 6.50 -0.59
C SER A 41 32.01 7.25 -0.34
N GLU A 42 32.03 8.57 -0.41
CA GLU A 42 30.81 9.38 -0.28
C GLU A 42 29.76 8.99 -1.33
N LYS A 43 30.21 8.69 -2.56
CA LYS A 43 29.34 8.18 -3.61
C LYS A 43 28.62 6.88 -3.21
N THR A 44 29.34 5.92 -2.62
CA THR A 44 28.74 4.66 -2.15
C THR A 44 27.72 4.91 -1.04
N LYS A 45 28.07 5.79 -0.08
CA LYS A 45 27.16 6.18 1.00
C LYS A 45 25.89 6.85 0.46
N ALA A 46 26.03 7.77 -0.50
CA ALA A 46 24.92 8.44 -1.15
C ALA A 46 23.96 7.44 -1.83
N HIS A 47 24.49 6.45 -2.56
CA HIS A 47 23.67 5.41 -3.18
C HIS A 47 22.91 4.56 -2.13
N MET A 48 23.59 4.14 -1.05
CA MET A 48 22.94 3.36 0.01
C MET A 48 21.81 4.14 0.69
N VAL A 49 22.01 5.43 0.93
CA VAL A 49 21.01 6.31 1.50
C VAL A 49 19.86 6.52 0.51
N PHE A 50 20.18 6.76 -0.76
CA PHE A 50 19.17 6.92 -1.81
C PHE A 50 18.24 5.72 -1.90
N VAL A 51 18.77 4.50 -2.01
CA VAL A 51 17.97 3.26 -2.09
C VAL A 51 17.04 3.15 -0.88
N SER A 52 17.57 3.37 0.32
CA SER A 52 16.76 3.31 1.55
C SER A 52 15.65 4.37 1.57
N CYS A 53 15.92 5.60 1.11
CA CYS A 53 14.92 6.66 1.02
C CYS A 53 13.89 6.36 -0.06
N PHE A 54 14.32 5.85 -1.22
CA PHE A 54 13.43 5.48 -2.31
C PHE A 54 12.45 4.38 -1.87
N GLU A 55 12.93 3.29 -1.30
CA GLU A 55 12.10 2.19 -0.80
C GLU A 55 11.08 2.68 0.25
N SER A 56 11.53 3.53 1.16
CA SER A 56 10.66 4.08 2.22
C SER A 56 9.57 5.02 1.70
N GLN A 57 9.85 5.80 0.65
CA GLN A 57 8.94 6.86 0.17
C GLN A 57 8.07 6.42 -1.00
N SER A 58 8.55 5.49 -1.84
CA SER A 58 7.83 5.07 -3.05
C SER A 58 6.50 4.38 -2.74
N GLY A 59 6.44 3.57 -1.67
CA GLY A 59 5.20 2.90 -1.26
C GLY A 59 4.04 3.86 -1.08
N ASN A 60 4.23 4.93 -0.31
CA ASN A 60 3.21 5.96 -0.09
C ASN A 60 2.74 6.62 -1.40
N ARG A 61 3.65 6.81 -2.37
CA ARG A 61 3.29 7.43 -3.67
C ARG A 61 2.46 6.49 -4.52
N ILE A 62 2.78 5.22 -4.51
CA ILE A 62 1.99 4.20 -5.21
C ILE A 62 0.58 4.09 -4.62
N GLU A 63 0.43 4.14 -3.30
CA GLU A 63 -0.89 4.19 -2.65
C GLU A 63 -1.69 5.42 -3.10
N HIS A 64 -1.04 6.60 -3.20
CA HIS A 64 -1.70 7.82 -3.69
C HIS A 64 -2.12 7.70 -5.15
N ILE A 65 -1.26 7.15 -6.02
CA ILE A 65 -1.58 6.88 -7.44
C ILE A 65 -2.78 5.93 -7.51
N ALA A 66 -2.74 4.81 -6.79
CA ALA A 66 -3.82 3.83 -6.78
C ALA A 66 -5.15 4.45 -6.34
N ARG A 67 -5.14 5.29 -5.29
CA ARG A 67 -6.33 5.98 -4.80
C ARG A 67 -6.88 6.99 -5.82
N LYS A 68 -6.01 7.80 -6.43
CA LYS A 68 -6.43 8.76 -7.47
C LYS A 68 -7.02 8.04 -8.68
N ILE A 69 -6.43 6.90 -9.08
CA ILE A 69 -6.95 6.05 -10.17
C ILE A 69 -8.30 5.41 -9.79
N ALA A 70 -8.43 4.89 -8.58
CA ALA A 70 -9.71 4.36 -8.10
C ALA A 70 -10.81 5.42 -8.13
N LYS A 71 -10.51 6.69 -7.77
CA LYS A 71 -11.43 7.82 -7.89
C LYS A 71 -11.85 8.11 -9.33
N LEU A 72 -10.95 7.95 -10.30
CA LEU A 72 -11.31 8.10 -11.72
C LEU A 72 -12.26 7.00 -12.21
N ARG A 73 -12.17 5.80 -11.64
CA ARG A 73 -13.05 4.68 -11.99
C ARG A 73 -14.39 4.74 -11.30
N TYR A 74 -14.37 4.89 -9.99
CA TYR A 74 -15.54 4.69 -9.14
C TYR A 74 -16.24 5.99 -8.73
N GLY A 75 -15.56 7.13 -8.83
CA GLY A 75 -16.02 8.43 -8.34
C GLY A 75 -15.42 8.81 -6.99
N GLU A 76 -15.36 10.10 -6.71
CA GLU A 76 -14.82 10.66 -5.46
C GLU A 76 -15.59 10.22 -4.22
N ASP A 77 -16.91 10.13 -4.32
CA ASP A 77 -17.83 9.72 -3.25
C ASP A 77 -17.65 8.26 -2.86
N LYS A 78 -17.21 7.41 -3.79
CA LYS A 78 -16.97 5.98 -3.56
C LYS A 78 -15.55 5.67 -3.05
N VAL A 79 -14.67 6.65 -2.96
CA VAL A 79 -13.31 6.51 -2.41
C VAL A 79 -13.11 7.49 -1.23
N PRO A 80 -13.90 7.37 -0.15
CA PRO A 80 -13.89 8.32 0.94
C PRO A 80 -12.61 8.27 1.78
N ASN A 81 -12.24 9.38 2.40
CA ASN A 81 -11.10 9.41 3.34
C ASN A 81 -11.39 8.68 4.66
N VAL A 82 -12.65 8.60 5.06
CA VAL A 82 -13.10 7.83 6.23
C VAL A 82 -14.09 6.79 5.76
N ILE A 83 -13.71 5.51 5.87
CA ILE A 83 -14.47 4.39 5.31
C ILE A 83 -15.69 4.08 6.17
N LYS A 84 -15.50 4.01 7.49
CA LYS A 84 -16.56 3.80 8.46
C LYS A 84 -16.32 4.69 9.67
N SER A 85 -17.33 5.43 10.02
CA SER A 85 -17.40 6.16 11.28
C SER A 85 -18.73 5.81 11.91
N ARG A 86 -18.73 5.32 13.15
CA ARG A 86 -19.97 5.34 13.92
C ARG A 86 -20.30 6.79 14.22
N ALA A 87 -21.51 7.20 13.92
CA ALA A 87 -21.99 8.58 14.07
C ALA A 87 -21.92 9.12 15.53
N ASP A 88 -21.82 8.22 16.49
CA ASP A 88 -21.66 8.49 17.92
C ASP A 88 -20.21 8.79 18.35
N LEU A 89 -19.24 8.67 17.43
CA LEU A 89 -17.84 8.99 17.70
C LEU A 89 -17.59 10.49 17.55
N ASN A 90 -17.94 11.25 18.57
CA ASN A 90 -17.60 12.69 18.72
C ASN A 90 -16.10 12.85 19.01
N ILE A 91 -15.23 12.25 18.19
CA ILE A 91 -13.80 12.26 18.45
C ILE A 91 -13.13 13.13 17.39
N ASN A 92 -12.46 14.19 17.86
CA ASN A 92 -11.63 15.07 17.05
C ASN A 92 -10.34 14.37 16.59
N PHE A 93 -10.43 13.40 15.69
CA PHE A 93 -9.26 12.87 15.00
C PHE A 93 -8.82 13.83 13.89
N ARG A 94 -7.56 14.21 13.90
CA ARG A 94 -6.97 14.93 12.77
C ARG A 94 -6.95 14.00 11.55
N ILE A 95 -7.77 14.30 10.56
CA ILE A 95 -7.84 13.57 9.29
C ILE A 95 -6.85 14.19 8.30
N ASN A 96 -5.90 13.39 7.85
CA ASN A 96 -5.05 13.78 6.73
C ASN A 96 -5.78 13.42 5.42
N ARG A 97 -6.05 14.41 4.57
CA ARG A 97 -6.76 14.22 3.29
C ARG A 97 -6.03 13.30 2.30
N ASN A 98 -4.74 13.08 2.54
CA ASN A 98 -3.92 12.18 1.70
C ASN A 98 -3.94 10.73 2.19
N LYS A 99 -4.72 10.39 3.20
CA LYS A 99 -4.83 9.04 3.75
C LYS A 99 -6.28 8.62 3.89
N GLN A 100 -6.49 7.31 3.90
CA GLN A 100 -7.78 6.71 4.23
C GLN A 100 -7.72 6.09 5.62
N TYR A 101 -8.85 6.12 6.31
CA TYR A 101 -8.94 5.66 7.69
C TYR A 101 -10.21 4.84 7.89
N ILE A 102 -10.12 3.89 8.81
CA ILE A 102 -11.28 3.31 9.46
C ILE A 102 -11.29 3.76 10.93
N LEU A 103 -12.44 4.23 11.39
CA LEU A 103 -12.70 4.57 12.78
C LEU A 103 -13.60 3.48 13.38
N THR A 104 -13.16 2.85 14.46
CA THR A 104 -13.85 1.69 15.02
C THR A 104 -13.62 1.56 16.52
N HIS A 105 -14.53 0.83 17.19
CA HIS A 105 -14.44 0.39 18.57
C HIS A 105 -13.84 -1.02 18.66
N ILE A 106 -12.52 -1.14 18.51
CA ILE A 106 -11.82 -2.44 18.57
C ILE A 106 -10.48 -2.30 19.30
N ASN A 107 -10.17 -3.23 20.18
CA ASN A 107 -8.80 -3.38 20.68
C ASN A 107 -7.93 -4.02 19.59
N TYR A 108 -7.27 -3.18 18.83
CA TYR A 108 -6.53 -3.58 17.66
C TYR A 108 -5.35 -4.51 17.96
N LYS A 109 -4.67 -4.31 19.11
CA LYS A 109 -3.51 -5.14 19.48
C LYS A 109 -3.94 -6.58 19.81
N LYS A 110 -5.00 -6.73 20.60
CA LYS A 110 -5.56 -8.04 20.96
C LYS A 110 -6.06 -8.75 19.70
N LEU A 111 -6.81 -8.03 18.86
CA LEU A 111 -7.36 -8.58 17.62
C LEU A 111 -6.27 -9.06 16.66
N ILE A 112 -5.23 -8.25 16.41
CA ILE A 112 -4.10 -8.67 15.56
C ILE A 112 -3.46 -9.93 16.11
N GLY A 113 -3.19 -10.01 17.43
CA GLY A 113 -2.61 -11.21 18.05
C GLY A 113 -3.46 -12.45 17.82
N THR A 114 -4.77 -12.34 18.04
CA THR A 114 -5.71 -13.45 17.83
C THR A 114 -5.75 -13.90 16.36
N ILE A 115 -5.81 -12.96 15.43
CA ILE A 115 -5.85 -13.27 13.99
C ILE A 115 -4.49 -13.84 13.52
N THR A 116 -3.37 -13.28 14.00
CA THR A 116 -2.03 -13.82 13.68
C THR A 116 -1.93 -15.28 14.10
N GLN A 117 -2.34 -15.60 15.32
CA GLN A 117 -2.38 -16.98 15.79
C GLN A 117 -3.27 -17.87 14.90
N LYS A 118 -4.46 -17.40 14.53
CA LYS A 118 -5.36 -18.15 13.64
C LYS A 118 -4.71 -18.41 12.28
N ILE A 119 -4.02 -17.42 11.69
CA ILE A 119 -3.30 -17.57 10.43
C ILE A 119 -2.18 -18.62 10.55
N GLU A 120 -1.39 -18.55 11.60
CA GLU A 120 -0.24 -19.44 11.82
C GLU A 120 -0.63 -20.89 12.15
N THR A 121 -1.79 -21.07 12.79
CA THR A 121 -2.24 -22.42 13.23
C THR A 121 -3.26 -23.04 12.26
N SER A 122 -3.72 -22.31 11.25
CA SER A 122 -4.65 -22.84 10.26
C SER A 122 -3.96 -23.92 9.41
N SER A 123 -4.61 -25.07 9.27
CA SER A 123 -4.18 -26.15 8.38
C SER A 123 -4.50 -25.85 6.90
N GLU A 124 -5.41 -24.94 6.66
CA GLU A 124 -5.88 -24.54 5.34
C GLU A 124 -5.66 -23.04 5.13
N LYS A 125 -5.54 -22.64 3.86
CA LYS A 125 -5.46 -21.22 3.50
C LYS A 125 -6.79 -20.54 3.79
N LEU A 126 -6.71 -19.30 4.21
CA LEU A 126 -7.89 -18.46 4.38
C LEU A 126 -8.39 -18.01 3.00
N ASN A 127 -9.70 -18.04 2.83
CA ASN A 127 -10.44 -17.58 1.65
C ASN A 127 -11.56 -16.61 2.04
N SER A 128 -12.27 -16.07 1.07
CA SER A 128 -13.34 -15.09 1.30
C SER A 128 -14.46 -15.60 2.21
N ASP A 129 -14.70 -16.90 2.29
CA ASP A 129 -15.73 -17.46 3.19
C ASP A 129 -15.17 -17.65 4.61
N SER A 130 -13.99 -18.21 4.75
CA SER A 130 -13.38 -18.45 6.07
C SER A 130 -13.09 -17.18 6.86
N ILE A 131 -12.76 -16.06 6.20
CA ILE A 131 -12.55 -14.78 6.89
C ILE A 131 -13.83 -14.18 7.47
N LYS A 132 -15.03 -14.56 7.00
CA LYS A 132 -16.31 -14.09 7.57
C LYS A 132 -16.48 -14.48 9.02
N GLU A 133 -15.92 -15.61 9.44
CA GLU A 133 -15.93 -16.05 10.84
C GLU A 133 -15.21 -15.05 11.77
N LEU A 134 -14.25 -14.28 11.25
CA LEU A 134 -13.56 -13.26 12.03
C LEU A 134 -14.45 -12.14 12.51
N LEU A 135 -15.60 -11.91 11.84
CA LEU A 135 -16.58 -10.91 12.26
C LEU A 135 -17.25 -11.24 13.60
N ASN A 136 -17.17 -12.52 14.02
CA ASN A 136 -17.67 -12.98 15.32
C ASN A 136 -16.67 -12.75 16.47
N LEU A 137 -15.46 -12.27 16.18
CA LEU A 137 -14.48 -11.98 17.23
C LEU A 137 -14.96 -10.82 18.11
N GLU A 138 -14.66 -10.96 19.40
CA GLU A 138 -15.06 -10.01 20.45
C GLU A 138 -14.52 -8.60 20.17
N LYS A 139 -15.40 -7.61 20.19
CA LYS A 139 -15.10 -6.20 19.91
C LYS A 139 -15.13 -5.43 21.22
N GLU A 140 -14.01 -4.83 21.58
CA GLU A 140 -13.92 -3.98 22.79
C GLU A 140 -14.31 -2.54 22.50
N ASN A 141 -14.80 -1.81 23.52
CA ASN A 141 -15.28 -0.43 23.40
C ASN A 141 -14.14 0.63 23.30
N THR A 142 -13.01 0.29 22.70
CA THR A 142 -11.90 1.24 22.54
C THR A 142 -11.90 1.84 21.15
N VAL A 143 -12.00 3.17 21.05
CA VAL A 143 -11.96 3.84 19.75
C VAL A 143 -10.55 3.81 19.18
N THR A 144 -10.43 3.32 17.96
CA THR A 144 -9.17 3.24 17.24
C THR A 144 -9.30 3.85 15.86
N LYS A 145 -8.29 4.62 15.46
CA LYS A 145 -8.10 5.12 14.10
C LYS A 145 -6.99 4.30 13.43
N LYS A 146 -7.27 3.66 12.31
CA LYS A 146 -6.29 2.89 11.54
C LYS A 146 -6.21 3.39 10.11
N ASP A 147 -4.99 3.48 9.61
CA ASP A 147 -4.70 3.78 8.22
C ASP A 147 -5.05 2.55 7.37
N VAL A 148 -5.56 2.82 6.15
CA VAL A 148 -5.88 1.82 5.13
C VAL A 148 -5.19 2.27 3.86
N ASP A 149 -4.50 1.36 3.16
CA ASP A 149 -3.76 1.71 1.96
C ASP A 149 -4.72 2.12 0.83
N LEU A 150 -5.73 1.28 0.56
CA LEU A 150 -6.80 1.61 -0.37
C LEU A 150 -8.12 0.96 0.04
N ALA A 151 -9.19 1.75 0.07
CA ALA A 151 -10.54 1.22 0.15
C ALA A 151 -11.51 2.05 -0.69
N PHE A 152 -12.49 1.38 -1.29
CA PHE A 152 -13.51 2.00 -2.14
C PHE A 152 -14.77 1.15 -2.21
N TYR A 153 -15.88 1.76 -2.55
CA TYR A 153 -17.11 1.08 -2.91
C TYR A 153 -17.15 0.87 -4.42
N ASP A 154 -17.33 -0.37 -4.86
CA ASP A 154 -17.41 -0.70 -6.29
C ASP A 154 -18.75 -0.29 -6.92
N GLU A 155 -18.97 -0.69 -8.18
CA GLU A 155 -20.20 -0.38 -8.92
C GLU A 155 -21.46 -0.96 -8.24
N ASN A 156 -21.33 -2.08 -7.53
CA ASN A 156 -22.39 -2.74 -6.77
C ASN A 156 -22.50 -2.22 -5.32
N ASN A 157 -21.82 -1.14 -5.00
CA ASN A 157 -21.73 -0.54 -3.67
C ASN A 157 -21.16 -1.50 -2.60
N LYS A 158 -20.32 -2.44 -3.00
CA LYS A 158 -19.58 -3.32 -2.09
C LYS A 158 -18.26 -2.69 -1.70
N LEU A 159 -17.98 -2.70 -0.41
CA LEU A 159 -16.70 -2.21 0.12
C LEU A 159 -15.56 -3.14 -0.29
N ASN A 160 -14.52 -2.60 -0.88
CA ASN A 160 -13.27 -3.27 -1.17
C ASN A 160 -12.17 -2.68 -0.29
N ILE A 161 -11.42 -3.52 0.43
CA ILE A 161 -10.32 -3.15 1.33
C ILE A 161 -9.07 -3.82 0.81
N ILE A 162 -8.04 -3.04 0.51
CA ILE A 162 -6.83 -3.55 -0.14
C ILE A 162 -5.59 -3.09 0.65
N GLU A 163 -4.77 -4.03 1.07
CA GLU A 163 -3.40 -3.79 1.55
C GLU A 163 -2.45 -3.88 0.35
N ILE A 164 -1.67 -2.84 0.09
CA ILE A 164 -0.81 -2.73 -1.10
C ILE A 164 0.66 -2.91 -0.71
N LYS A 165 1.36 -3.77 -1.43
CA LYS A 165 2.82 -3.93 -1.33
C LYS A 165 3.48 -3.72 -2.68
N ALA A 166 4.74 -3.27 -2.68
CA ALA A 166 5.44 -2.93 -3.92
C ALA A 166 5.57 -4.11 -4.89
N GLY A 167 5.79 -5.33 -4.43
CA GLY A 167 5.83 -6.45 -5.38
C GLY A 167 6.60 -7.67 -4.90
N GLY A 168 7.50 -7.49 -3.96
CA GLY A 168 8.21 -8.61 -3.34
C GLY A 168 7.30 -9.43 -2.41
N GLY A 169 7.67 -10.66 -2.15
CA GLY A 169 7.10 -11.41 -1.05
C GLY A 169 7.40 -10.70 0.27
N LEU A 170 6.49 -10.77 1.22
CA LEU A 170 6.78 -10.36 2.59
C LEU A 170 7.85 -11.27 3.21
N ASP A 171 8.60 -10.72 4.17
CA ASP A 171 9.42 -11.56 5.06
C ASP A 171 8.54 -12.62 5.73
N SER A 172 9.02 -13.87 5.75
CA SER A 172 8.23 -15.00 6.24
C SER A 172 7.78 -14.86 7.70
N ARG A 173 8.56 -14.14 8.52
CA ARG A 173 8.23 -13.89 9.92
C ARG A 173 7.19 -12.76 10.07
N LYS A 174 7.14 -11.83 9.13
CA LYS A 174 6.23 -10.67 9.16
C LYS A 174 4.91 -10.95 8.45
N ALA A 175 4.89 -11.86 7.49
CA ALA A 175 3.72 -12.10 6.66
C ALA A 175 2.44 -12.36 7.48
N PRO A 176 2.39 -13.26 8.48
CA PRO A 176 1.16 -13.48 9.25
C PRO A 176 0.67 -12.22 9.95
N SER A 177 1.58 -11.43 10.54
CA SER A 177 1.24 -10.19 11.24
C SER A 177 0.71 -9.11 10.29
N ASP A 178 1.30 -8.99 9.08
CA ASP A 178 0.85 -7.99 8.10
C ASP A 178 -0.50 -8.39 7.50
N LEU A 179 -0.74 -9.67 7.25
CA LEU A 179 -2.06 -10.17 6.85
C LEU A 179 -3.10 -10.01 7.97
N ALA A 180 -2.71 -10.24 9.24
CA ALA A 180 -3.59 -10.02 10.38
C ALA A 180 -3.99 -8.54 10.54
N LYS A 181 -3.11 -7.58 10.18
CA LYS A 181 -3.47 -6.16 10.15
C LYS A 181 -4.59 -5.89 9.13
N LEU A 182 -4.47 -6.43 7.92
CA LEU A 182 -5.50 -6.32 6.88
C LEU A 182 -6.83 -6.92 7.36
N LEU A 183 -6.82 -8.14 7.87
CA LEU A 183 -8.03 -8.79 8.39
C LEU A 183 -8.61 -8.06 9.62
N SER A 184 -7.78 -7.41 10.42
CA SER A 184 -8.25 -6.58 11.52
C SER A 184 -9.01 -5.33 11.02
N ILE A 185 -8.63 -4.79 9.86
CA ILE A 185 -9.37 -3.71 9.20
C ILE A 185 -10.72 -4.22 8.69
N TYR A 186 -10.75 -5.43 8.13
CA TYR A 186 -12.00 -6.09 7.73
C TYR A 186 -12.98 -6.27 8.91
N VAL A 187 -12.47 -6.81 10.04
CA VAL A 187 -13.29 -6.94 11.26
C VAL A 187 -13.77 -5.57 11.76
N ALA A 188 -12.93 -4.54 11.64
CA ALA A 188 -13.27 -3.16 12.00
C ALA A 188 -14.36 -2.58 11.09
N ALA A 189 -14.34 -2.91 9.81
CA ALA A 189 -15.38 -2.50 8.86
C ALA A 189 -16.74 -3.11 9.19
N ASP A 190 -16.75 -4.29 9.81
CA ASP A 190 -17.97 -4.98 10.25
C ASP A 190 -19.00 -5.12 9.13
N ASP A 191 -18.54 -5.49 7.95
CA ASP A 191 -19.34 -5.66 6.74
C ASP A 191 -19.08 -7.03 6.13
N ILE A 192 -20.06 -7.94 6.26
CA ILE A 192 -19.95 -9.32 5.74
C ILE A 192 -19.86 -9.37 4.21
N ASN A 193 -20.29 -8.31 3.52
CA ASN A 193 -20.23 -8.21 2.06
C ASN A 193 -18.95 -7.52 1.57
N ALA A 194 -18.09 -7.05 2.48
CA ALA A 194 -16.83 -6.43 2.08
C ALA A 194 -15.89 -7.47 1.47
N HIS A 195 -15.19 -7.05 0.42
CA HIS A 195 -14.09 -7.78 -0.18
C HIS A 195 -12.76 -7.33 0.42
N VAL A 196 -11.89 -8.27 0.71
CA VAL A 196 -10.57 -8.01 1.28
C VAL A 196 -9.51 -8.59 0.36
N TYR A 197 -8.46 -7.81 0.09
CA TYR A 197 -7.39 -8.25 -0.78
C TYR A 197 -6.02 -7.83 -0.25
N PHE A 198 -5.08 -8.75 -0.32
CA PHE A 198 -3.67 -8.42 -0.33
C PHE A 198 -3.24 -8.21 -1.79
N ALA A 199 -2.61 -7.10 -2.09
CA ALA A 199 -2.23 -6.74 -3.45
C ALA A 199 -0.74 -6.46 -3.59
N THR A 200 -0.19 -6.80 -4.76
CA THR A 200 1.12 -6.34 -5.20
C THR A 200 1.01 -5.53 -6.49
N ILE A 201 1.84 -4.50 -6.64
CA ILE A 201 1.77 -3.62 -7.81
C ILE A 201 2.40 -4.24 -9.07
N TYR A 202 3.20 -5.30 -8.90
CA TYR A 202 3.73 -6.13 -9.99
C TYR A 202 3.91 -7.57 -9.50
N ASN A 203 3.99 -8.51 -10.44
CA ASN A 203 4.37 -9.88 -10.15
C ASN A 203 5.89 -10.04 -10.34
N PHE A 204 6.62 -10.33 -9.27
CA PHE A 204 8.08 -10.47 -9.35
C PHE A 204 8.55 -11.68 -10.15
N ASN A 205 7.67 -12.65 -10.44
CA ASN A 205 7.93 -13.77 -11.35
C ASN A 205 7.59 -13.44 -12.82
N GLY A 206 7.19 -12.19 -13.08
CA GLY A 206 6.68 -11.72 -14.39
C GLY A 206 5.17 -11.91 -14.53
N GLU A 207 4.53 -11.00 -15.25
CA GLU A 207 3.08 -11.05 -15.49
C GLU A 207 2.70 -12.34 -16.23
N GLY A 208 1.56 -12.93 -15.83
CA GLY A 208 1.09 -14.21 -16.34
C GLY A 208 1.70 -15.46 -15.68
N ASN A 209 2.76 -15.32 -14.90
CA ASN A 209 3.35 -16.43 -14.16
C ASN A 209 2.71 -16.58 -12.77
N SER A 210 2.81 -17.78 -12.21
CA SER A 210 2.37 -18.04 -10.84
C SER A 210 3.19 -17.21 -9.84
N TRP A 211 2.50 -16.57 -8.90
CA TRP A 211 3.12 -15.83 -7.82
C TRP A 211 3.24 -16.71 -6.57
N ASN A 212 4.43 -16.71 -5.95
CA ASN A 212 4.75 -17.55 -4.78
C ASN A 212 5.25 -16.74 -3.57
N GLY A 213 4.85 -15.47 -3.46
CA GLY A 213 5.15 -14.66 -2.29
C GLY A 213 4.58 -15.26 -1.00
N GLN A 214 5.15 -14.91 0.15
CA GLN A 214 4.76 -15.48 1.45
C GLN A 214 3.25 -15.42 1.74
N PRO A 215 2.49 -14.36 1.39
CA PRO A 215 1.05 -14.34 1.59
C PRO A 215 0.30 -15.48 0.94
N SER A 216 0.77 -16.02 -0.19
CA SER A 216 0.14 -17.17 -0.87
C SER A 216 0.19 -18.48 -0.07
N ARG A 217 0.95 -18.53 1.03
CA ARG A 217 0.94 -19.67 1.96
C ARG A 217 -0.28 -19.65 2.89
N TYR A 218 -0.80 -18.47 3.16
CA TYR A 218 -1.83 -18.22 4.15
C TYR A 218 -3.17 -17.84 3.53
N PHE A 219 -3.14 -17.17 2.37
CA PHE A 219 -4.32 -16.71 1.64
C PHE A 219 -4.51 -17.51 0.37
N ASP A 220 -5.76 -17.81 0.06
CA ASP A 220 -6.15 -18.35 -1.24
C ASP A 220 -6.17 -17.26 -2.32
N ASN A 221 -6.23 -17.68 -3.58
CA ASN A 221 -6.13 -16.76 -4.73
C ASN A 221 -7.26 -15.73 -4.77
N ASP A 222 -8.41 -16.02 -4.18
CA ASP A 222 -9.55 -15.09 -4.11
C ASP A 222 -9.31 -13.89 -3.19
N LEU A 223 -8.30 -13.95 -2.31
CA LEU A 223 -7.84 -12.85 -1.47
C LEU A 223 -6.57 -12.16 -2.01
N LEU A 224 -6.08 -12.54 -3.19
CA LEU A 224 -4.84 -12.03 -3.76
C LEU A 224 -5.08 -11.27 -5.07
N LEU A 225 -4.57 -10.04 -5.16
CA LEU A 225 -4.56 -9.24 -6.38
C LEU A 225 -3.10 -8.95 -6.77
N ILE A 226 -2.53 -9.75 -7.67
CA ILE A 226 -1.11 -9.69 -8.00
C ILE A 226 -0.91 -8.99 -9.35
N GLY A 227 -0.05 -7.95 -9.37
CA GLY A 227 0.33 -7.24 -10.58
C GLY A 227 -0.87 -6.72 -11.37
N SER A 228 -1.03 -7.20 -12.60
CA SER A 228 -2.12 -6.78 -13.49
C SER A 228 -3.52 -6.96 -12.89
N ALA A 229 -3.73 -7.97 -12.04
CA ALA A 229 -5.02 -8.19 -11.37
C ALA A 229 -5.38 -7.02 -10.43
N PHE A 230 -4.39 -6.49 -9.70
CA PHE A 230 -4.59 -5.31 -8.86
C PHE A 230 -4.95 -4.07 -9.69
N TRP A 231 -4.17 -3.77 -10.72
CA TRP A 231 -4.40 -2.59 -11.54
C TRP A 231 -5.72 -2.67 -12.31
N ASN A 232 -6.07 -3.83 -12.87
CA ASN A 232 -7.36 -4.05 -13.55
C ASN A 232 -8.56 -3.87 -12.60
N LYS A 233 -8.38 -4.10 -11.31
CA LYS A 233 -9.42 -3.87 -10.29
C LYS A 233 -9.73 -2.38 -10.14
N ILE A 234 -8.75 -1.48 -10.31
CA ILE A 234 -8.91 -0.03 -10.04
C ILE A 234 -8.83 0.86 -11.29
N LEU A 235 -8.27 0.37 -12.39
CA LEU A 235 -8.20 1.13 -13.65
C LEU A 235 -9.60 1.34 -14.24
N PRO A 236 -9.89 2.52 -14.82
CA PRO A 236 -11.08 2.72 -15.63
C PRO A 236 -11.19 1.66 -16.75
N SER A 237 -12.39 1.20 -17.04
CA SER A 237 -12.64 0.04 -17.93
C SER A 237 -12.05 0.17 -19.34
N GLN A 238 -11.84 1.40 -19.81
CA GLN A 238 -11.24 1.69 -21.13
C GLN A 238 -9.70 1.72 -21.11
N ILE A 239 -9.07 1.47 -19.98
CA ILE A 239 -7.61 1.47 -19.81
C ILE A 239 -7.17 0.06 -19.42
N THR A 240 -6.40 -0.58 -20.28
CA THR A 240 -5.80 -1.89 -19.97
C THR A 240 -4.57 -1.73 -19.05
N TYR A 241 -4.15 -2.82 -18.42
CA TYR A 241 -2.89 -2.84 -17.69
C TYR A 241 -1.68 -2.45 -18.57
N SER A 242 -1.66 -2.92 -19.82
CA SER A 242 -0.61 -2.56 -20.77
C SER A 242 -0.63 -1.06 -21.11
N ASP A 243 -1.81 -0.47 -21.31
CA ASP A 243 -1.93 0.98 -21.47
C ASP A 243 -1.37 1.71 -20.25
N PHE A 244 -1.70 1.25 -19.03
CA PHE A 244 -1.22 1.87 -17.79
C PHE A 244 0.31 1.81 -17.69
N VAL A 245 0.93 0.67 -17.98
CA VAL A 245 2.41 0.53 -17.96
C VAL A 245 3.06 1.49 -18.97
N ASN A 246 2.49 1.62 -20.18
CA ASN A 246 2.99 2.56 -21.17
C ASN A 246 2.86 4.02 -20.70
N LEU A 247 1.69 4.40 -20.17
CA LEU A 247 1.47 5.74 -19.61
C LEU A 247 2.40 6.05 -18.43
N TYR A 248 2.69 5.03 -17.61
CA TYR A 248 3.64 5.13 -16.52
C TYR A 248 5.05 5.44 -17.04
N THR A 249 5.53 4.69 -18.03
CA THR A 249 6.85 4.91 -18.65
C THR A 249 6.92 6.31 -19.28
N GLU A 250 5.94 6.66 -20.12
CA GLU A 250 5.89 7.99 -20.74
C GLU A 250 5.88 9.13 -19.71
N ALA A 251 5.13 8.99 -18.63
CA ALA A 251 5.06 9.99 -17.58
C ALA A 251 6.42 10.22 -16.89
N LEU A 252 7.17 9.13 -16.65
CA LEU A 252 8.50 9.22 -16.02
C LEU A 252 9.56 9.79 -16.97
N ASP A 253 9.48 9.46 -18.27
CA ASP A 253 10.35 10.02 -19.30
C ASP A 253 10.12 11.53 -19.45
N GLU A 254 8.85 11.96 -19.50
CA GLU A 254 8.50 13.39 -19.64
C GLU A 254 9.01 14.27 -18.48
N ILE A 255 9.12 13.72 -17.28
CA ILE A 255 9.71 14.44 -16.14
C ILE A 255 11.22 14.23 -15.99
N ALA A 256 11.85 13.51 -16.92
CA ALA A 256 13.26 13.13 -16.87
C ALA A 256 13.65 12.51 -15.51
N LEU A 257 12.85 11.55 -15.02
CA LEU A 257 13.00 11.01 -13.67
C LEU A 257 14.38 10.45 -13.42
N THR A 258 14.93 9.66 -14.34
CA THR A 258 16.26 9.06 -14.21
C THR A 258 17.32 10.11 -13.98
N GLN A 259 17.35 11.17 -14.82
CA GLN A 259 18.32 12.27 -14.67
C GLN A 259 18.18 12.97 -13.31
N LYS A 260 16.94 13.25 -12.89
CA LYS A 260 16.71 13.91 -11.58
C LYS A 260 17.18 13.07 -10.40
N MET A 261 17.03 11.74 -10.50
CA MET A 261 17.52 10.82 -9.46
C MET A 261 19.06 10.75 -9.44
N GLU A 262 19.69 10.72 -10.61
CA GLU A 262 21.16 10.78 -10.73
C GLU A 262 21.72 12.10 -10.19
N ASP A 263 21.12 13.22 -10.56
CA ASP A 263 21.51 14.55 -10.07
C ASP A 263 21.39 14.63 -8.54
N LEU A 264 20.33 14.03 -7.99
CA LEU A 264 20.14 13.98 -6.55
C LEU A 264 21.23 13.16 -5.86
N ILE A 265 21.59 11.99 -6.38
CA ILE A 265 22.67 11.16 -5.84
C ILE A 265 24.00 11.90 -5.93
N ASN A 266 24.30 12.52 -7.08
CA ASN A 266 25.56 13.23 -7.32
C ASN A 266 25.75 14.41 -6.35
N ARG A 267 24.69 15.15 -6.02
CA ARG A 267 24.71 16.26 -5.04
C ARG A 267 25.27 15.84 -3.69
N TYR A 268 25.06 14.59 -3.28
CA TYR A 268 25.51 14.06 -2.00
C TYR A 268 26.73 13.13 -2.12
N SER A 269 27.35 13.09 -3.31
CA SER A 269 28.53 12.25 -3.60
C SER A 269 29.84 13.01 -3.53
N GLU A 270 29.75 14.33 -3.39
CA GLU A 270 30.89 15.27 -3.18
C GLU A 270 31.14 15.48 -1.67
#